data_adcea9049d30723ff789b9c12503fef2
#
_entry.id   adcea9049d30723ff789b9c12503fef2
#
_cell.length_a   1.000
_cell.length_b   1.000
_cell.length_c   1.000
_cell.angle_alpha   90.00
_cell.angle_beta   90.00
_cell.angle_gamma   90.00
#
_symmetry.space_group_name_H-M   'P 1'
#
loop_
_entity.id
_entity.type
_entity.pdbx_description
1 polymer ?
#
loop_
_entity_poly.entity_id
_entity_poly.type
_entity_poly.pdbx_seq_one_letter_code
_entity_poly.pdbx_strand_id
1 'polypeptide(L)'
;MMTIADLAGRLHKAVEGLKKKPGLIKSGVGYLQLVADYIDAVVNAKRDGKLVVVHGTQMPTEIFYAKDMVPLFNELYSVVLTMMGAPVKELYDLSAANGLPTDRDSGGC
;
A
#
# COMPACT_ATOMS: atom_id res chain seq x y z
N MET A 1 -6.52 12.21 -8.02
CA MET A 1 -6.58 10.96 -7.20
C MET A 1 -5.17 10.55 -6.83
N MET A 2 -4.96 10.06 -5.62
CA MET A 2 -3.64 9.62 -5.15
C MET A 2 -3.23 8.30 -5.84
N THR A 3 -2.12 8.34 -6.56
CA THR A 3 -1.54 7.14 -7.19
C THR A 3 -0.68 6.35 -6.19
N ILE A 4 -0.31 5.12 -6.53
CA ILE A 4 0.61 4.33 -5.71
C ILE A 4 2.01 5.00 -5.61
N ALA A 5 2.42 5.70 -6.66
CA ALA A 5 3.67 6.47 -6.64
C ALA A 5 3.60 7.67 -5.69
N ASP A 6 2.45 8.36 -5.63
CA ASP A 6 2.22 9.43 -4.66
C ASP A 6 2.24 8.90 -3.23
N LEU A 7 1.69 7.71 -3.01
CA LEU A 7 1.74 7.04 -1.71
C LEU A 7 3.17 6.73 -1.30
N ALA A 8 3.99 6.19 -2.20
CA ALA A 8 5.41 5.95 -1.95
C ALA A 8 6.13 7.23 -1.53
N GLY A 9 5.92 8.33 -2.27
CA GLY A 9 6.52 9.62 -1.96
C GLY A 9 6.09 10.19 -0.60
N ARG A 10 4.82 10.00 -0.21
CA ARG A 10 4.33 10.41 1.13
C ARG A 10 4.93 9.58 2.24
N LEU A 11 5.08 8.28 2.06
CA LEU A 11 5.72 7.39 3.02
C LEU A 11 7.17 7.78 3.27
N HIS A 12 7.96 8.03 2.23
CA HIS A 12 9.33 8.49 2.38
C HIS A 12 9.43 9.83 3.11
N LYS A 13 8.57 10.79 2.80
CA LYS A 13 8.51 12.06 3.53
C LYS A 13 8.17 11.86 5.01
N ALA A 14 7.24 10.95 5.32
CA ALA A 14 6.88 10.62 6.70
C ALA A 14 8.06 10.00 7.45
N VAL A 15 8.77 9.06 6.84
CA VAL A 15 9.98 8.43 7.42
C VAL A 15 11.04 9.48 7.73
N GLU A 16 11.35 10.35 6.77
CA GLU A 16 12.35 11.42 6.96
C GLU A 16 11.93 12.43 8.05
N GLY A 17 10.64 12.75 8.10
CA GLY A 17 10.09 13.62 9.16
C GLY A 17 10.22 12.98 10.55
N LEU A 18 9.97 11.68 10.65
CA LEU A 18 10.05 10.94 11.90
C LEU A 18 11.49 10.75 12.39
N LYS A 19 12.43 10.49 11.48
CA LYS A 19 13.87 10.38 11.84
C LYS A 19 14.40 11.63 12.55
N LYS A 20 13.80 12.80 12.29
CA LYS A 20 14.22 14.08 12.88
C LYS A 20 13.58 14.37 14.24
N LYS A 21 12.60 13.59 14.68
CA LYS A 21 11.91 13.82 15.96
C LYS A 21 12.62 13.11 17.11
N PRO A 22 13.04 13.82 18.17
CA PRO A 22 13.59 13.19 19.36
C PRO A 22 12.50 12.39 20.09
N GLY A 23 12.89 11.25 20.69
CA GLY A 23 12.03 10.46 21.56
C GLY A 23 11.13 9.44 20.84
N LEU A 24 11.24 9.28 19.53
CA LEU A 24 10.49 8.25 18.79
C LEU A 24 11.14 6.87 18.93
N ILE A 25 10.28 5.86 19.02
CA ILE A 25 10.69 4.46 19.05
C ILE A 25 11.33 4.10 17.70
N LYS A 26 12.62 3.74 17.72
CA LYS A 26 13.40 3.40 16.50
C LYS A 26 12.73 2.30 15.65
N SER A 27 12.07 1.34 16.30
CA SER A 27 11.34 0.26 15.61
C SER A 27 10.15 0.78 14.79
N GLY A 28 9.47 1.83 15.24
CA GLY A 28 8.38 2.45 14.47
C GLY A 28 8.87 3.09 13.18
N VAL A 29 10.02 3.77 13.23
CA VAL A 29 10.64 4.34 12.04
C VAL A 29 11.10 3.25 11.07
N GLY A 30 11.70 2.16 11.60
CA GLY A 30 12.10 1.00 10.82
C GLY A 30 10.92 0.32 10.14
N TYR A 31 9.80 0.17 10.83
CA TYR A 31 8.57 -0.39 10.26
C TYR A 31 8.06 0.44 9.08
N LEU A 32 7.97 1.76 9.24
CA LEU A 32 7.52 2.65 8.16
C LEU A 32 8.49 2.63 6.97
N GLN A 33 9.78 2.50 7.21
CA GLN A 33 10.76 2.33 6.14
C GLN A 33 10.50 1.03 5.36
N LEU A 34 10.26 -0.09 6.04
CA LEU A 34 9.92 -1.35 5.39
C LEU A 34 8.65 -1.24 4.54
N VAL A 35 7.62 -0.53 5.03
CA VAL A 35 6.40 -0.28 4.26
C VAL A 35 6.69 0.58 3.03
N ALA A 36 7.52 1.62 3.16
CA ALA A 36 7.91 2.46 2.03
C ALA A 36 8.66 1.66 0.96
N ASP A 37 9.65 0.85 1.36
CA ASP A 37 10.42 -0.01 0.46
C ASP A 37 9.53 -1.05 -0.24
N TYR A 38 8.54 -1.58 0.47
CA TYR A 38 7.56 -2.51 -0.07
C TYR A 38 6.69 -1.85 -1.17
N ILE A 39 6.19 -0.64 -0.94
CA ILE A 39 5.43 0.10 -1.95
C ILE A 39 6.32 0.51 -3.14
N ASP A 40 7.57 0.86 -2.90
CA ASP A 40 8.55 1.14 -3.96
C ASP A 40 8.77 -0.07 -4.87
N ALA A 41 8.84 -1.27 -4.30
CA ALA A 41 8.95 -2.50 -5.10
C ALA A 41 7.76 -2.67 -6.05
N VAL A 42 6.54 -2.35 -5.61
CA VAL A 42 5.34 -2.39 -6.46
C VAL A 42 5.39 -1.32 -7.55
N VAL A 43 5.76 -0.08 -7.21
CA VAL A 43 5.88 1.03 -8.17
C VAL A 43 6.89 0.71 -9.26
N ASN A 44 8.01 0.11 -8.90
CA ASN A 44 9.11 -0.17 -9.80
C ASN A 44 8.99 -1.52 -10.53
N ALA A 45 8.05 -2.38 -10.16
CA ALA A 45 7.92 -3.74 -10.68
C ALA A 45 7.91 -3.81 -12.20
N LYS A 46 7.15 -2.93 -12.86
CA LYS A 46 7.08 -2.89 -14.33
C LYS A 46 8.43 -2.54 -14.97
N ARG A 47 9.14 -1.57 -14.42
CA ARG A 47 10.48 -1.19 -14.88
C ARG A 47 11.47 -2.34 -14.72
N ASP A 48 11.33 -3.08 -13.62
CA ASP A 48 12.23 -4.17 -13.24
C ASP A 48 11.80 -5.52 -13.89
N GLY A 49 10.80 -5.49 -14.80
CA GLY A 49 10.33 -6.66 -15.54
C GLY A 49 9.59 -7.69 -14.68
N LYS A 50 9.08 -7.29 -13.52
CA LYS A 50 8.41 -8.16 -12.57
C LYS A 50 6.89 -8.04 -12.65
N LEU A 51 6.20 -9.15 -12.40
CA LEU A 51 4.74 -9.18 -12.26
C LEU A 51 4.35 -8.78 -10.84
N VAL A 52 3.30 -7.98 -10.72
CA VAL A 52 2.67 -7.68 -9.44
C VAL A 52 1.49 -8.62 -9.23
N VAL A 53 1.45 -9.28 -8.07
CA VAL A 53 0.35 -10.16 -7.69
C VAL A 53 -0.40 -9.54 -6.52
N VAL A 54 -1.66 -9.17 -6.74
CA VAL A 54 -2.55 -8.71 -5.67
C VAL A 54 -3.13 -9.93 -4.95
N HIS A 55 -2.99 -9.97 -3.63
CA HIS A 55 -3.44 -11.10 -2.82
C HIS A 55 -4.05 -10.65 -1.48
N GLY A 56 -4.83 -11.54 -0.87
CA GLY A 56 -5.39 -11.38 0.47
C GLY A 56 -4.53 -12.01 1.57
N THR A 57 -5.01 -11.94 2.82
CA THR A 57 -4.31 -12.39 4.03
C THR A 57 -3.92 -13.86 4.07
N GLN A 58 -4.66 -14.72 3.38
CA GLN A 58 -4.49 -16.17 3.50
C GLN A 58 -3.49 -16.77 2.50
N MET A 59 -2.84 -15.94 1.71
CA MET A 59 -1.87 -16.41 0.72
C MET A 59 -0.45 -16.29 1.25
N PRO A 60 0.35 -17.37 1.21
CA PRO A 60 1.75 -17.32 1.58
C PRO A 60 2.55 -16.52 0.53
N THR A 61 3.06 -15.37 0.93
CA THR A 61 3.81 -14.44 0.04
C THR A 61 5.12 -15.02 -0.46
N GLU A 62 5.68 -15.98 0.26
CA GLU A 62 6.91 -16.68 -0.09
C GLU A 62 6.85 -17.33 -1.48
N ILE A 63 5.67 -17.82 -1.88
CA ILE A 63 5.46 -18.42 -3.22
C ILE A 63 5.69 -17.38 -4.32
N PHE A 64 5.24 -16.15 -4.12
CA PHE A 64 5.40 -15.08 -5.09
C PHE A 64 6.86 -14.63 -5.19
N TYR A 65 7.54 -14.48 -4.07
CA TYR A 65 8.97 -14.17 -4.05
C TYR A 65 9.81 -15.27 -4.70
N ALA A 66 9.46 -16.54 -4.46
CA ALA A 66 10.15 -17.68 -5.09
C ALA A 66 9.99 -17.70 -6.61
N LYS A 67 8.98 -17.05 -7.15
CA LYS A 67 8.73 -16.90 -8.59
C LYS A 67 9.16 -15.53 -9.14
N ASP A 68 9.93 -14.79 -8.36
CA ASP A 68 10.41 -13.43 -8.71
C ASP A 68 9.27 -12.45 -9.03
N MET A 69 8.14 -12.62 -8.37
CA MET A 69 6.98 -11.73 -8.46
C MET A 69 6.97 -10.77 -7.28
N VAL A 70 6.33 -9.63 -7.44
CA VAL A 70 6.12 -8.65 -6.37
C VAL A 70 4.72 -8.81 -5.81
N PRO A 71 4.54 -9.31 -4.57
CA PRO A 71 3.23 -9.41 -3.95
C PRO A 71 2.72 -8.04 -3.50
N LEU A 72 1.46 -7.75 -3.76
CA LEU A 72 0.74 -6.61 -3.21
C LEU A 72 -0.39 -7.11 -2.32
N PHE A 73 -0.18 -7.00 -1.02
CA PHE A 73 -1.19 -7.35 -0.01
C PHE A 73 -2.25 -6.23 0.05
N ASN A 74 -3.43 -6.51 -0.46
CA ASN A 74 -4.48 -5.50 -0.64
C ASN A 74 -4.95 -4.86 0.66
N GLU A 75 -5.04 -5.61 1.75
CA GLU A 75 -5.47 -5.08 3.05
C GLU A 75 -4.43 -4.12 3.64
N LEU A 76 -3.15 -4.49 3.60
CA LEU A 76 -2.07 -3.59 4.01
C LEU A 76 -2.06 -2.32 3.18
N TYR A 77 -2.22 -2.45 1.87
CA TYR A 77 -2.29 -1.32 0.95
C TYR A 77 -3.44 -0.38 1.31
N SER A 78 -4.64 -0.91 1.58
CA SER A 78 -5.81 -0.13 1.98
C SER A 78 -5.61 0.60 3.30
N VAL A 79 -5.02 -0.07 4.30
CA VAL A 79 -4.71 0.54 5.60
C VAL A 79 -3.71 1.68 5.45
N VAL A 80 -2.62 1.45 4.73
CA VAL A 80 -1.58 2.47 4.52
C VAL A 80 -2.14 3.67 3.73
N LEU A 81 -2.96 3.41 2.70
CA LEU A 81 -3.63 4.45 1.93
C LEU A 81 -4.49 5.35 2.83
N THR A 82 -5.30 4.75 3.69
CA THR A 82 -6.17 5.47 4.63
C THR A 82 -5.34 6.28 5.64
N MET A 83 -4.30 5.69 6.21
CA MET A 83 -3.40 6.36 7.16
C MET A 83 -2.66 7.55 6.53
N MET A 84 -2.35 7.48 5.25
CA MET A 84 -1.68 8.56 4.51
C MET A 84 -2.66 9.62 3.98
N GLY A 85 -3.93 9.59 4.40
CA GLY A 85 -4.93 10.60 4.06
C GLY A 85 -5.47 10.47 2.64
N ALA A 86 -5.69 9.25 2.17
CA ALA A 86 -6.36 9.03 0.91
C ALA A 86 -7.78 9.62 0.93
N PRO A 87 -8.25 10.18 -0.19
CA PRO A 87 -9.61 10.69 -0.31
C PRO A 87 -10.61 9.53 -0.42
N VAL A 88 -10.98 8.94 0.72
CA VAL A 88 -11.82 7.73 0.80
C VAL A 88 -13.13 7.92 0.04
N LYS A 89 -13.74 9.11 0.15
CA LYS A 89 -14.99 9.40 -0.57
C LYS A 89 -14.81 9.27 -2.10
N GLU A 90 -13.72 9.83 -2.65
CA GLU A 90 -13.44 9.73 -4.08
C GLU A 90 -13.21 8.28 -4.54
N LEU A 91 -12.62 7.47 -3.68
CA LEU A 91 -12.42 6.04 -3.95
C LEU A 91 -13.75 5.28 -3.99
N TYR A 92 -14.68 5.60 -3.07
CA TYR A 92 -16.04 5.06 -3.12
C TYR A 92 -16.80 5.50 -4.35
N ASP A 93 -16.74 6.78 -4.70
CA ASP A 93 -17.41 7.32 -5.88
C ASP A 93 -16.87 6.66 -7.16
N LEU A 94 -15.55 6.43 -7.24
CA LEU A 94 -14.93 5.72 -8.36
C LEU A 94 -15.37 4.25 -8.42
N SER A 95 -15.46 3.58 -7.27
CA SER A 95 -15.93 2.19 -7.18
C SER A 95 -17.39 2.08 -7.66
N ALA A 96 -18.26 2.98 -7.21
CA ALA A 96 -19.64 3.04 -7.65
C ALA A 96 -19.76 3.28 -9.16
N ALA A 97 -18.96 4.20 -9.69
CA ALA A 97 -18.93 4.49 -11.13
C ALA A 97 -18.49 3.29 -11.99
N ASN A 98 -17.73 2.36 -11.41
CA ASN A 98 -17.31 1.12 -12.05
C ASN A 98 -18.22 -0.08 -11.73
N GLY A 99 -19.39 0.17 -11.13
CA GLY A 99 -20.39 -0.86 -10.86
C GLY A 99 -20.07 -1.77 -9.68
N LEU A 100 -19.11 -1.39 -8.83
CA LEU A 100 -18.82 -2.13 -7.61
C LEU A 100 -19.81 -1.73 -6.50
N PRO A 101 -20.29 -2.69 -5.69
CA PRO A 101 -21.15 -2.37 -4.56
C PRO A 101 -20.40 -1.50 -3.53
N THR A 102 -21.08 -0.44 -3.08
CA THR A 102 -20.53 0.51 -2.10
C THR A 102 -21.35 0.56 -0.83
N ASP A 103 -22.43 -0.23 -0.76
CA ASP A 103 -23.27 -0.31 0.42
C ASP A 103 -22.64 -1.25 1.48
N ARG A 104 -23.08 -1.05 2.69
CA ARG A 104 -22.58 -1.73 3.88
C ARG A 104 -22.92 -3.23 3.91
N ASP A 105 -23.95 -3.62 3.18
CA ASP A 105 -24.55 -4.96 3.26
C ASP A 105 -24.05 -5.88 2.14
N SER A 106 -23.38 -5.35 1.13
CA SER A 106 -22.87 -6.11 -0.01
C SER A 106 -21.51 -6.79 0.24
N GLY A 107 -21.00 -6.75 1.46
CA GLY A 107 -19.82 -7.51 1.87
C GLY A 107 -18.52 -7.14 1.16
N GLY A 108 -18.43 -5.93 0.62
CA GLY A 108 -17.21 -5.43 0.04
C GLY A 108 -16.17 -5.15 1.15
N CYS A 109 -15.21 -6.05 1.30
CA CYS A 109 -13.99 -5.75 2.04
C CYS A 109 -13.08 -4.84 1.22
#